data_b382c1b303a922b3be955ffbd2d11552
#
_entry.id   b382c1b303a922b3be955ffbd2d11552
#
_cell.length_a   1.000
_cell.length_b   1.000
_cell.length_c   1.000
_cell.angle_alpha   90.00
_cell.angle_beta   90.00
_cell.angle_gamma   90.00
#
_symmetry.space_group_name_H-M   'P 1'
#
loop_
_entity.id
_entity.type
_entity.pdbx_description
1 polymer ?
#
loop_
_entity_poly.entity_id
_entity_poly.type
_entity_poly.pdbx_seq_one_letter_code
_entity_poly.pdbx_strand_id
1 'polypeptide(L)'
;MFGRLLPKEGKFFDLFNEHAEFCVKGAREMVALMTNFDDLEIRVHAIEGIEKQADKVTHATLDALHKTFITPLDRDDIHQLITRMDDILDLLEDAAQTISLYAVSYTH
;
A
#
# COMPACT_ATOMS: atom_id res chain seq x y z
N MET A 1 -13.33 -18.82 -12.19
CA MET A 1 -12.88 -19.19 -10.86
C MET A 1 -13.44 -18.34 -9.77
N PHE A 2 -13.23 -17.05 -9.85
CA PHE A 2 -13.75 -16.16 -8.82
C PHE A 2 -15.26 -16.16 -8.71
N GLY A 3 -15.96 -16.47 -9.80
CA GLY A 3 -17.41 -16.58 -9.77
C GLY A 3 -17.94 -17.68 -8.86
N ARG A 4 -17.09 -18.59 -8.44
CA ARG A 4 -17.48 -19.67 -7.52
C ARG A 4 -17.33 -19.32 -6.06
N LEU A 5 -16.60 -18.23 -5.78
CA LEU A 5 -16.41 -17.78 -4.40
C LEU A 5 -17.67 -17.09 -3.91
N LEU A 6 -17.92 -17.19 -2.63
CA LEU A 6 -18.96 -16.40 -2.01
C LEU A 6 -18.62 -14.92 -2.18
N PRO A 7 -19.62 -14.03 -2.32
CA PRO A 7 -19.34 -12.60 -2.48
C PRO A 7 -18.40 -12.03 -1.43
N LYS A 8 -18.54 -12.50 -0.19
CA LYS A 8 -17.69 -12.02 0.92
C LYS A 8 -16.26 -12.47 0.77
N GLU A 9 -16.04 -13.67 0.23
CA GLU A 9 -14.69 -14.19 -0.01
C GLU A 9 -14.02 -13.42 -1.15
N GLY A 10 -14.77 -13.18 -2.24
CA GLY A 10 -14.26 -12.40 -3.35
C GLY A 10 -13.85 -11.01 -2.94
N LYS A 11 -14.57 -10.43 -1.99
CA LYS A 11 -14.27 -9.08 -1.51
C LYS A 11 -12.88 -9.00 -0.87
N PHE A 12 -12.46 -10.01 -0.11
CA PHE A 12 -11.11 -10.00 0.47
C PHE A 12 -10.04 -10.03 -0.61
N PHE A 13 -10.21 -10.87 -1.63
CA PHE A 13 -9.25 -10.94 -2.72
C PHE A 13 -9.20 -9.64 -3.51
N ASP A 14 -10.36 -9.00 -3.73
CA ASP A 14 -10.41 -7.71 -4.39
C ASP A 14 -9.66 -6.66 -3.59
N LEU A 15 -9.81 -6.65 -2.27
CA LEU A 15 -9.10 -5.71 -1.40
C LEU A 15 -7.60 -5.94 -1.42
N PHE A 16 -7.17 -7.21 -1.40
CA PHE A 16 -5.75 -7.53 -1.51
C PHE A 16 -5.17 -7.06 -2.85
N ASN A 17 -5.89 -7.30 -3.94
CA ASN A 17 -5.46 -6.87 -5.26
C ASN A 17 -5.35 -5.34 -5.34
N GLU A 18 -6.32 -4.65 -4.79
CA GLU A 18 -6.31 -3.19 -4.77
C GLU A 18 -5.11 -2.66 -3.99
N HIS A 19 -4.85 -3.23 -2.82
CA HIS A 19 -3.70 -2.82 -2.02
C HIS A 19 -2.39 -3.13 -2.75
N ALA A 20 -2.29 -4.30 -3.37
CA ALA A 20 -1.10 -4.68 -4.14
C ALA A 20 -0.83 -3.72 -5.28
N GLU A 21 -1.88 -3.23 -5.94
CA GLU A 21 -1.72 -2.23 -6.98
C GLU A 21 -1.13 -0.93 -6.43
N PHE A 22 -1.55 -0.52 -5.25
CA PHE A 22 -0.95 0.64 -4.61
C PHE A 22 0.52 0.40 -4.25
N CYS A 23 0.86 -0.81 -3.82
CA CYS A 23 2.26 -1.16 -3.55
C CYS A 23 3.10 -1.04 -4.82
N VAL A 24 2.60 -1.52 -5.94
CA VAL A 24 3.29 -1.42 -7.22
C VAL A 24 3.45 0.04 -7.63
N LYS A 25 2.40 0.84 -7.50
CA LYS A 25 2.47 2.26 -7.82
C LYS A 25 3.47 2.99 -6.94
N GLY A 26 3.48 2.68 -5.66
CA GLY A 26 4.45 3.27 -4.73
C GLY A 26 5.87 2.92 -5.10
N ALA A 27 6.12 1.65 -5.45
CA ALA A 27 7.44 1.21 -5.86
C ALA A 27 7.89 1.91 -7.14
N ARG A 28 6.99 2.09 -8.10
CA ARG A 28 7.30 2.79 -9.34
C ARG A 28 7.65 4.25 -9.09
N GLU A 29 6.90 4.91 -8.20
CA GLU A 29 7.20 6.28 -7.84
C GLU A 29 8.56 6.37 -7.14
N MET A 30 8.89 5.37 -6.32
CA MET A 30 10.19 5.33 -5.65
C MET A 30 11.33 5.20 -6.66
N VAL A 31 11.17 4.34 -7.66
CA VAL A 31 12.16 4.20 -8.73
C VAL A 31 12.32 5.51 -9.50
N ALA A 32 11.21 6.16 -9.83
CA ALA A 32 11.24 7.43 -10.53
C ALA A 32 11.96 8.50 -9.70
N LEU A 33 11.68 8.54 -8.41
CA LEU A 33 12.32 9.47 -7.49
C LEU A 33 13.84 9.28 -7.46
N MET A 34 14.27 8.03 -7.38
CA MET A 34 15.69 7.72 -7.30
C MET A 34 16.42 7.93 -8.64
N THR A 35 15.69 7.88 -9.72
CA THR A 35 16.26 8.06 -11.06
C THR A 35 16.48 9.54 -11.40
N ASN A 36 15.58 10.41 -10.92
CA ASN A 36 15.63 11.82 -11.24
C ASN A 36 15.09 12.66 -10.08
N PHE A 37 15.94 13.46 -9.48
CA PHE A 37 15.58 14.28 -8.32
C PHE A 37 14.93 15.62 -8.68
N ASP A 38 14.77 15.93 -9.95
CA ASP A 38 14.20 17.20 -10.37
C ASP A 38 12.77 17.39 -9.86
N ASP A 39 11.99 16.31 -9.80
CA ASP A 39 10.60 16.36 -9.35
C ASP A 39 10.43 15.74 -7.97
N LEU A 40 11.43 15.88 -7.13
CA LEU A 40 11.48 15.19 -5.84
C LEU A 40 10.25 15.40 -4.97
N GLU A 41 9.85 16.68 -4.79
CA GLU A 41 8.68 16.98 -3.95
C GLU A 41 7.40 16.39 -4.52
N ILE A 42 7.24 16.46 -5.84
CA ILE A 42 6.07 15.88 -6.50
C ILE A 42 6.01 14.38 -6.27
N ARG A 43 7.16 13.70 -6.39
CA ARG A 43 7.23 12.26 -6.20
C ARG A 43 6.95 11.86 -4.76
N VAL A 44 7.49 12.62 -3.80
CA VAL A 44 7.24 12.35 -2.39
C VAL A 44 5.75 12.51 -2.09
N HIS A 45 5.12 13.56 -2.59
CA HIS A 45 3.68 13.76 -2.40
C HIS A 45 2.86 12.65 -3.06
N ALA A 46 3.29 12.17 -4.22
CA ALA A 46 2.62 11.06 -4.90
C ALA A 46 2.66 9.79 -4.02
N ILE A 47 3.81 9.50 -3.43
CA ILE A 47 3.96 8.34 -2.54
C ILE A 47 3.10 8.49 -1.30
N GLU A 48 3.06 9.69 -0.70
CA GLU A 48 2.20 9.96 0.44
C GLU A 48 0.72 9.74 0.11
N GLY A 49 0.30 10.19 -1.07
CA GLY A 49 -1.07 9.99 -1.52
C GLY A 49 -1.42 8.53 -1.72
N ILE A 50 -0.50 7.77 -2.30
CA ILE A 50 -0.67 6.33 -2.51
C ILE A 50 -0.78 5.63 -1.16
N GLU A 51 0.08 5.98 -0.19
CA GLU A 51 0.06 5.40 1.14
C GLU A 51 -1.30 5.67 1.82
N LYS A 52 -1.81 6.89 1.71
CA LYS A 52 -3.11 7.22 2.31
C LYS A 52 -4.25 6.44 1.68
N GLN A 53 -4.23 6.26 0.37
CA GLN A 53 -5.25 5.47 -0.32
C GLN A 53 -5.17 4.01 0.07
N ALA A 54 -3.95 3.47 0.15
CA ALA A 54 -3.75 2.08 0.57
C ALA A 54 -4.18 1.87 2.02
N ASP A 55 -3.97 2.87 2.88
CA ASP A 55 -4.40 2.80 4.28
C ASP A 55 -5.92 2.62 4.37
N LYS A 56 -6.66 3.29 3.50
CA LYS A 56 -8.12 3.10 3.45
C LYS A 56 -8.48 1.67 3.08
N VAL A 57 -7.73 1.06 2.17
CA VAL A 57 -7.96 -0.33 1.79
C VAL A 57 -7.64 -1.26 2.96
N THR A 58 -6.55 -0.97 3.70
CA THR A 58 -6.21 -1.73 4.90
C THR A 58 -7.35 -1.67 5.91
N HIS A 59 -7.86 -0.48 6.19
CA HIS A 59 -8.97 -0.31 7.13
C HIS A 59 -10.22 -1.04 6.66
N ALA A 60 -10.53 -0.96 5.36
CA ALA A 60 -11.68 -1.67 4.80
C ALA A 60 -11.52 -3.18 4.94
N THR A 61 -10.30 -3.69 4.75
CA THR A 61 -10.03 -5.12 4.88
C THR A 61 -10.23 -5.59 6.32
N LEU A 62 -9.69 -4.84 7.29
CA LEU A 62 -9.84 -5.19 8.70
C LEU A 62 -11.29 -5.08 9.15
N ASP A 63 -12.00 -4.07 8.67
CA ASP A 63 -13.43 -3.93 8.98
C ASP A 63 -14.23 -5.09 8.43
N ALA A 64 -13.96 -5.48 7.18
CA ALA A 64 -14.61 -6.64 6.57
C ALA A 64 -14.29 -7.93 7.32
N LEU A 65 -13.05 -8.06 7.81
CA LEU A 65 -12.63 -9.22 8.59
C LEU A 65 -13.43 -9.34 9.88
N HIS A 66 -13.64 -8.22 10.57
CA HIS A 66 -14.41 -8.20 11.81
C HIS A 66 -15.88 -8.53 11.59
N LYS A 67 -16.44 -8.17 10.44
CA LYS A 67 -17.86 -8.36 10.13
C LYS A 67 -18.17 -9.68 9.46
N THR A 68 -17.16 -10.40 9.02
CA THR A 68 -17.35 -11.65 8.26
C THR A 68 -17.12 -12.83 9.16
N PHE A 69 -18.13 -13.71 9.28
CA PHE A 69 -18.03 -14.87 10.14
C PHE A 69 -17.11 -15.94 9.56
N ILE A 70 -17.26 -16.25 8.28
CA ILE A 70 -16.44 -17.24 7.59
C ILE A 70 -15.55 -16.52 6.58
N THR A 71 -14.24 -16.73 6.68
CA THR A 71 -13.28 -16.09 5.80
C THR A 71 -12.61 -17.14 4.90
N PRO A 72 -12.14 -16.73 3.68
CA PRO A 72 -11.51 -17.67 2.75
C PRO A 72 -10.17 -18.19 3.24
N LEU A 73 -9.52 -17.44 4.12
CA LEU A 73 -8.25 -17.79 4.73
C LEU A 73 -8.38 -17.63 6.24
N ASP A 74 -7.41 -18.16 6.97
CA ASP A 74 -7.35 -17.94 8.41
C ASP A 74 -7.35 -16.44 8.70
N ARG A 75 -8.13 -16.02 9.70
CA ARG A 75 -8.22 -14.61 10.08
C ARG A 75 -6.88 -14.01 10.41
N ASP A 76 -6.03 -14.76 11.13
CA ASP A 76 -4.71 -14.27 11.49
C ASP A 76 -3.86 -14.07 10.26
N ASP A 77 -3.98 -14.93 9.27
CA ASP A 77 -3.23 -14.80 8.02
C ASP A 77 -3.68 -13.60 7.21
N ILE A 78 -5.00 -13.35 7.16
CA ILE A 78 -5.52 -12.17 6.47
C ILE A 78 -5.02 -10.90 7.16
N HIS A 79 -5.09 -10.87 8.47
CA HIS A 79 -4.63 -9.72 9.25
C HIS A 79 -3.14 -9.46 9.03
N GLN A 80 -2.32 -10.51 9.11
CA GLN A 80 -0.90 -10.38 8.90
C GLN A 80 -0.56 -9.94 7.49
N LEU A 81 -1.23 -10.52 6.49
CA LEU A 81 -0.94 -10.19 5.11
C LEU A 81 -1.20 -8.73 4.82
N ILE A 82 -2.37 -8.23 5.20
CA ILE A 82 -2.72 -6.83 4.88
C ILE A 82 -1.84 -5.85 5.66
N THR A 83 -1.49 -6.17 6.92
CA THR A 83 -0.62 -5.29 7.70
C THR A 83 0.80 -5.27 7.15
N ARG A 84 1.31 -6.40 6.69
CA ARG A 84 2.64 -6.44 6.08
C ARG A 84 2.68 -5.71 4.74
N MET A 85 1.61 -5.80 3.96
CA MET A 85 1.51 -5.04 2.72
C MET A 85 1.49 -3.54 3.00
N ASP A 86 0.80 -3.14 4.06
CA ASP A 86 0.76 -1.74 4.48
C ASP A 86 2.15 -1.27 4.93
N ASP A 87 2.89 -2.12 5.62
CA ASP A 87 4.25 -1.82 6.07
C ASP A 87 5.19 -1.53 4.89
N ILE A 88 4.99 -2.19 3.75
CA ILE A 88 5.79 -1.94 2.56
C ILE A 88 5.66 -0.49 2.12
N LEU A 89 4.43 0.02 2.08
CA LEU A 89 4.19 1.40 1.68
C LEU A 89 4.67 2.39 2.73
N ASP A 90 4.54 2.07 4.01
CA ASP A 90 5.09 2.89 5.07
C ASP A 90 6.60 3.04 4.93
N LEU A 91 7.28 1.95 4.62
CA LEU A 91 8.73 1.97 4.41
C LEU A 91 9.11 2.78 3.17
N LEU A 92 8.34 2.67 2.09
CA LEU A 92 8.59 3.45 0.90
C LEU A 92 8.42 4.94 1.16
N GLU A 93 7.37 5.31 1.87
CA GLU A 93 7.13 6.71 2.22
C GLU A 93 8.26 7.24 3.10
N ASP A 94 8.66 6.49 4.10
CA ASP A 94 9.73 6.88 5.01
C ASP A 94 11.05 7.05 4.25
N ALA A 95 11.37 6.11 3.37
CA ALA A 95 12.58 6.19 2.55
C ALA A 95 12.55 7.38 1.61
N ALA A 96 11.39 7.66 1.01
CA ALA A 96 11.25 8.79 0.10
C ALA A 96 11.47 10.11 0.83
N GLN A 97 10.89 10.24 2.02
CA GLN A 97 11.08 11.43 2.84
C GLN A 97 12.54 11.61 3.25
N THR A 98 13.20 10.53 3.61
CA THR A 98 14.61 10.55 3.98
C THR A 98 15.48 11.00 2.80
N ILE A 99 15.24 10.46 1.62
CA ILE A 99 15.97 10.85 0.41
C ILE A 99 15.75 12.32 0.11
N SER A 100 14.52 12.80 0.28
CA SER A 100 14.18 14.21 0.06
C SER A 100 15.00 15.12 0.97
N LEU A 101 15.13 14.73 2.24
CA LEU A 101 15.94 15.52 3.20
C LEU A 101 17.41 15.56 2.80
N TYR A 102 17.96 14.42 2.37
CA TYR A 102 19.36 14.37 1.91
C TYR A 102 19.56 15.22 0.65
N ALA A 103 18.65 15.15 -0.29
CA ALA A 103 18.77 15.91 -1.53
C ALA A 103 18.77 17.39 -1.26
N VAL A 104 17.89 17.85 -0.35
CA VAL A 104 17.85 19.26 0.05
C VAL A 104 19.17 19.69 0.69
N SER A 105 19.73 18.84 1.54
CA SER A 105 21.02 19.13 2.19
C SER A 105 22.15 19.29 1.19
N TYR A 106 22.16 18.46 0.15
CA TYR A 106 23.25 18.50 -0.83
C TYR A 106 23.12 19.63 -1.83
N THR A 107 21.91 20.09 -2.10
CA THR A 107 21.68 21.15 -3.07
C THR A 107 21.87 22.55 -2.47
N HIS A 108 21.99 22.64 -1.19
CA HIS A 108 22.25 23.89 -0.49
C HIS A 108 23.64 23.86 0.12
#